data_4f2106ea4947aa576b92b48d5eec7d14
#
_entry.id   4f2106ea4947aa576b92b48d5eec7d14
#
_cell.length_a   1.000
_cell.length_b   1.000
_cell.length_c   1.000
_cell.angle_alpha   90.00
_cell.angle_beta   90.00
_cell.angle_gamma   90.00
#
_symmetry.space_group_name_H-M   'P 1'
#
loop_
_entity.id
_entity.type
_entity.pdbx_description
1 polymer ?
#
loop_
_entity_poly.entity_id
_entity_poly.type
_entity_poly.pdbx_seq_one_letter_code
_entity_poly.pdbx_strand_id
1 'polypeptide(L)'
;IREFLTQFHGNEITISLVVFCWLLLTALGTLTAKAVRPAWPRLYAMVILAIAVWPLVQLVGIRAFRECFFLHGVSPGFYPILAYMGITITPYCLMAGFILPYSQHLLNRCGYPFESGDLYVTDSIGDIAGGVIFSFILVFWLKPFLIISLTSSLLIWVAMFMLYKRRARVFLGAGLLVSAGFYLLSTNSEFERLTLTGQYGEIVDYRESPYGRIVIS
;
A
#
# COMPACT_ATOMS: atom_id res chain seq x y z
N ILE A 1 -4.35 -5.90 -5.18
CA ILE A 1 -5.18 -6.93 -5.85
C ILE A 1 -5.13 -6.75 -7.36
N ARG A 2 -5.50 -5.57 -7.91
CA ARG A 2 -5.55 -5.32 -9.36
C ARG A 2 -4.24 -5.70 -10.07
N GLU A 3 -3.08 -5.36 -9.52
CA GLU A 3 -1.78 -5.69 -10.13
C GLU A 3 -1.53 -7.19 -10.18
N PHE A 4 -1.91 -7.93 -9.16
CA PHE A 4 -1.83 -9.40 -9.17
C PHE A 4 -2.79 -10.03 -10.17
N LEU A 5 -3.99 -9.48 -10.31
CA LEU A 5 -4.95 -9.95 -11.32
C LEU A 5 -4.42 -9.76 -12.74
N THR A 6 -3.79 -8.63 -13.03
CA THR A 6 -3.19 -8.40 -14.35
C THR A 6 -2.00 -9.31 -14.63
N GLN A 7 -1.22 -9.68 -13.60
CA GLN A 7 -0.05 -10.54 -13.76
C GLN A 7 -0.35 -12.04 -13.85
N PHE A 8 -1.43 -12.50 -13.16
CA PHE A 8 -1.77 -13.92 -13.05
C PHE A 8 -3.11 -14.28 -13.73
N HIS A 9 -3.47 -13.54 -14.78
CA HIS A 9 -4.65 -13.81 -15.62
C HIS A 9 -5.99 -13.83 -14.89
N GLY A 10 -6.10 -13.12 -13.77
CA GLY A 10 -7.37 -12.71 -13.16
C GLY A 10 -8.30 -13.85 -12.72
N ASN A 11 -7.77 -14.98 -12.21
CA ASN A 11 -8.61 -16.07 -11.74
C ASN A 11 -9.03 -15.90 -10.25
N GLU A 12 -10.07 -16.62 -9.83
CA GLU A 12 -10.59 -16.60 -8.47
C GLU A 12 -9.57 -17.04 -7.43
N ILE A 13 -8.67 -17.95 -7.79
CA ILE A 13 -7.58 -18.44 -6.94
C ILE A 13 -6.64 -17.28 -6.57
N THR A 14 -6.31 -16.42 -7.52
CA THR A 14 -5.47 -15.24 -7.28
C THR A 14 -6.10 -14.31 -6.25
N ILE A 15 -7.40 -14.03 -6.37
CA ILE A 15 -8.12 -13.19 -5.40
C ILE A 15 -8.11 -13.84 -4.02
N SER A 16 -8.43 -15.13 -3.94
CA SER A 16 -8.49 -15.89 -2.69
C SER A 16 -7.13 -15.92 -1.98
N LEU A 17 -6.04 -16.11 -2.74
CA LEU A 17 -4.68 -16.12 -2.19
C LEU A 17 -4.26 -14.75 -1.64
N VAL A 18 -4.57 -13.66 -2.35
CA VAL A 18 -4.26 -12.31 -1.87
C VAL A 18 -5.02 -12.02 -0.57
N VAL A 19 -6.32 -12.35 -0.53
CA VAL A 19 -7.15 -12.14 0.67
C VAL A 19 -6.65 -13.01 1.83
N PHE A 20 -6.32 -14.27 1.59
CA PHE A 20 -5.76 -15.17 2.60
C PHE A 20 -4.45 -14.62 3.17
N CYS A 21 -3.50 -14.27 2.32
CA CYS A 21 -2.22 -13.69 2.76
C CYS A 21 -2.44 -12.38 3.52
N TRP A 22 -3.33 -11.51 3.02
CA TRP A 22 -3.64 -10.25 3.69
C TRP A 22 -4.20 -10.47 5.10
N LEU A 23 -5.20 -11.33 5.27
CA LEU A 23 -5.79 -11.64 6.58
C LEU A 23 -4.78 -12.27 7.54
N LEU A 24 -4.00 -13.25 7.07
CA LEU A 24 -2.99 -13.91 7.88
C LEU A 24 -1.91 -12.93 8.36
N LEU A 25 -1.37 -12.13 7.45
CA LEU A 25 -0.27 -11.22 7.74
C LEU A 25 -0.72 -10.02 8.59
N THR A 26 -1.93 -9.50 8.40
CA THR A 26 -2.48 -8.46 9.28
C THR A 26 -2.73 -8.99 10.69
N ALA A 27 -3.21 -10.24 10.82
CA ALA A 27 -3.34 -10.88 12.13
C ALA A 27 -1.97 -11.01 12.83
N LEU A 28 -0.92 -11.43 12.12
CA LEU A 28 0.44 -11.45 12.64
C LEU A 28 0.94 -10.05 13.03
N GLY A 29 0.63 -9.03 12.24
CA GLY A 29 0.91 -7.63 12.55
C GLY A 29 0.27 -7.17 13.87
N THR A 30 -0.99 -7.55 14.09
CA THR A 30 -1.72 -7.30 15.35
C THR A 30 -1.03 -7.96 16.54
N LEU A 31 -0.52 -9.18 16.39
CA LEU A 31 0.25 -9.85 17.45
C LEU A 31 1.56 -9.13 17.78
N THR A 32 2.25 -8.59 16.76
CA THR A 32 3.49 -7.82 17.00
C THR A 32 3.21 -6.54 17.79
N ALA A 33 2.08 -5.88 17.58
CA ALA A 33 1.69 -4.70 18.35
C ALA A 33 1.54 -4.99 19.84
N LYS A 34 1.05 -6.17 20.21
CA LYS A 34 0.95 -6.60 21.62
C LYS A 34 2.31 -6.79 22.30
N ALA A 35 3.33 -7.13 21.53
CA ALA A 35 4.68 -7.32 22.05
C ALA A 35 5.39 -5.98 22.35
N VAL A 36 4.96 -4.89 21.72
CA VAL A 36 5.54 -3.56 21.88
C VAL A 36 4.88 -2.84 23.06
N ARG A 37 5.53 -2.88 24.22
CA ARG A 37 5.02 -2.27 25.46
C ARG A 37 5.09 -0.73 25.52
N PRO A 38 6.14 -0.04 25.00
CA PRO A 38 6.24 1.41 25.12
C PRO A 38 5.32 2.13 24.14
N ALA A 39 4.53 3.09 24.62
CA ALA A 39 3.67 3.95 23.80
C ALA A 39 4.46 5.18 23.32
N TRP A 40 5.16 5.06 22.22
CA TRP A 40 5.95 6.13 21.62
C TRP A 40 5.22 6.78 20.42
N PRO A 41 4.79 8.05 20.51
CA PRO A 41 4.17 8.74 19.36
C PRO A 41 5.08 8.78 18.12
N ARG A 42 6.41 8.78 18.34
CA ARG A 42 7.38 8.74 17.25
C ARG A 42 7.36 7.41 16.49
N LEU A 43 7.25 6.27 17.20
CA LEU A 43 7.15 4.97 16.56
C LEU A 43 5.87 4.89 15.72
N TYR A 44 4.74 5.37 16.26
CA TYR A 44 3.49 5.45 15.53
C TYR A 44 3.62 6.26 14.23
N ALA A 45 4.18 7.47 14.32
CA ALA A 45 4.40 8.31 13.15
C ALA A 45 5.37 7.68 12.13
N MET A 46 6.43 6.98 12.58
CA MET A 46 7.34 6.26 11.68
C MET A 46 6.63 5.11 10.96
N VAL A 47 5.76 4.37 11.64
CA VAL A 47 4.97 3.30 11.01
C VAL A 47 3.99 3.88 9.98
N ILE A 48 3.31 5.00 10.28
CA ILE A 48 2.46 5.69 9.29
C ILE A 48 3.28 6.12 8.07
N LEU A 49 4.46 6.69 8.26
CA LEU A 49 5.34 7.07 7.15
C LEU A 49 5.77 5.86 6.32
N ALA A 50 6.09 4.76 6.98
CA ALA A 50 6.43 3.51 6.29
C ALA A 50 5.24 2.98 5.48
N ILE A 51 4.02 2.96 6.05
CA ILE A 51 2.79 2.60 5.34
C ILE A 51 2.52 3.54 4.16
N ALA A 52 2.83 4.83 4.29
CA ALA A 52 2.63 5.80 3.23
C ALA A 52 3.58 5.58 2.05
N VAL A 53 4.83 5.23 2.30
CA VAL A 53 5.85 5.04 1.25
C VAL A 53 5.78 3.65 0.62
N TRP A 54 5.45 2.63 1.43
CA TRP A 54 5.55 1.24 1.02
C TRP A 54 4.72 0.85 -0.21
N PRO A 55 3.47 1.31 -0.41
CA PRO A 55 2.65 0.92 -1.56
C PRO A 55 3.29 1.23 -2.91
N LEU A 56 4.03 2.34 -3.01
CA LEU A 56 4.76 2.68 -4.24
C LEU A 56 5.92 1.70 -4.47
N VAL A 57 6.71 1.44 -3.43
CA VAL A 57 7.82 0.46 -3.48
C VAL A 57 7.28 -0.93 -3.82
N GLN A 58 6.18 -1.31 -3.19
CA GLN A 58 5.51 -2.59 -3.42
C GLN A 58 5.01 -2.72 -4.87
N LEU A 59 4.38 -1.69 -5.43
CA LEU A 59 3.89 -1.72 -6.80
C LEU A 59 5.04 -1.90 -7.81
N VAL A 60 6.11 -1.12 -7.64
CA VAL A 60 7.33 -1.27 -8.46
C VAL A 60 7.95 -2.66 -8.26
N GLY A 61 8.04 -3.12 -7.02
CA GLY A 61 8.57 -4.44 -6.68
C GLY A 61 7.77 -5.58 -7.32
N ILE A 62 6.43 -5.55 -7.24
CA ILE A 62 5.56 -6.54 -7.87
C ILE A 62 5.78 -6.58 -9.39
N ARG A 63 6.03 -5.45 -10.04
CA ARG A 63 6.30 -5.41 -11.48
C ARG A 63 7.70 -5.91 -11.83
N ALA A 64 8.72 -5.43 -11.11
CA ALA A 64 10.12 -5.72 -11.40
C ALA A 64 10.52 -7.16 -11.04
N PHE A 65 10.03 -7.69 -9.92
CA PHE A 65 10.44 -9.01 -9.44
C PHE A 65 9.70 -10.17 -10.10
N ARG A 66 8.63 -9.92 -10.86
CA ARG A 66 7.90 -11.01 -11.52
C ARG A 66 8.82 -11.85 -12.40
N GLU A 67 9.64 -11.21 -13.23
CA GLU A 67 10.55 -11.90 -14.17
C GLU A 67 11.70 -12.65 -13.48
N CYS A 68 12.03 -12.26 -12.24
CA CYS A 68 13.01 -13.01 -11.44
C CYS A 68 12.45 -14.32 -10.88
N PHE A 69 11.13 -14.40 -10.67
CA PHE A 69 10.48 -15.56 -10.06
C PHE A 69 9.76 -16.46 -11.06
N PHE A 70 9.32 -15.92 -12.19
CA PHE A 70 8.50 -16.65 -13.16
C PHE A 70 9.05 -16.53 -14.58
N LEU A 71 9.03 -17.64 -15.29
CA LEU A 71 9.39 -17.68 -16.72
C LEU A 71 8.31 -16.95 -17.54
N HIS A 72 8.75 -16.23 -18.55
CA HIS A 72 7.86 -15.52 -19.48
C HIS A 72 6.95 -16.51 -20.22
N GLY A 73 5.65 -16.18 -20.33
CA GLY A 73 4.66 -16.99 -21.05
C GLY A 73 4.20 -18.28 -20.37
N VAL A 74 4.73 -18.61 -19.20
CA VAL A 74 4.31 -19.79 -18.42
C VAL A 74 3.34 -19.38 -17.32
N SER A 75 2.22 -20.10 -17.20
CA SER A 75 1.31 -19.95 -16.07
C SER A 75 1.93 -20.60 -14.84
N PRO A 76 2.26 -19.84 -13.78
CA PRO A 76 2.88 -20.40 -12.60
C PRO A 76 1.90 -21.25 -11.80
N GLY A 77 2.43 -22.25 -11.09
CA GLY A 77 1.64 -23.10 -10.19
C GLY A 77 1.19 -22.37 -8.91
N PHE A 78 0.30 -23.01 -8.17
CA PHE A 78 -0.30 -22.48 -6.93
C PHE A 78 0.74 -22.04 -5.88
N TYR A 79 1.71 -22.89 -5.54
CA TYR A 79 2.67 -22.60 -4.48
C TYR A 79 3.64 -21.45 -4.80
N PRO A 80 4.19 -21.34 -6.01
CA PRO A 80 4.97 -20.18 -6.40
C PRO A 80 4.19 -18.87 -6.33
N ILE A 81 2.92 -18.86 -6.76
CA ILE A 81 2.05 -17.68 -6.66
C ILE A 81 1.83 -17.29 -5.20
N LEU A 82 1.50 -18.26 -4.34
CA LEU A 82 1.29 -18.05 -2.91
C LEU A 82 2.55 -17.45 -2.24
N ALA A 83 3.73 -18.02 -2.52
CA ALA A 83 4.98 -17.54 -1.98
C ALA A 83 5.30 -16.12 -2.45
N TYR A 84 5.14 -15.84 -3.73
CA TYR A 84 5.37 -14.52 -4.30
C TYR A 84 4.45 -13.46 -3.72
N MET A 85 3.14 -13.75 -3.64
CA MET A 85 2.16 -12.86 -3.02
C MET A 85 2.47 -12.64 -1.54
N GLY A 86 2.74 -13.72 -0.81
CA GLY A 86 3.10 -13.65 0.59
C GLY A 86 4.29 -12.74 0.83
N ILE A 87 5.39 -12.93 0.10
CA ILE A 87 6.61 -12.13 0.26
C ILE A 87 6.36 -10.66 -0.08
N THR A 88 5.69 -10.38 -1.20
CA THR A 88 5.51 -9.01 -1.69
C THR A 88 4.58 -8.17 -0.84
N ILE A 89 3.52 -8.76 -0.24
CA ILE A 89 2.56 -8.00 0.58
C ILE A 89 2.90 -7.99 2.08
N THR A 90 3.82 -8.86 2.54
CA THR A 90 4.17 -9.02 3.96
C THR A 90 4.48 -7.71 4.67
N PRO A 91 5.39 -6.84 4.18
CA PRO A 91 5.76 -5.66 4.95
C PRO A 91 4.59 -4.70 5.14
N TYR A 92 3.78 -4.50 4.11
CA TYR A 92 2.59 -3.65 4.20
C TYR A 92 1.55 -4.20 5.17
N CYS A 93 1.21 -5.49 5.05
CA CYS A 93 0.19 -6.12 5.87
C CYS A 93 0.57 -6.20 7.35
N LEU A 94 1.85 -6.46 7.65
CA LEU A 94 2.34 -6.43 9.03
C LEU A 94 2.23 -5.03 9.64
N MET A 95 2.60 -3.99 8.91
CA MET A 95 2.47 -2.61 9.38
C MET A 95 1.01 -2.19 9.52
N ALA A 96 0.15 -2.55 8.58
CA ALA A 96 -1.28 -2.26 8.63
C ALA A 96 -1.96 -2.95 9.83
N GLY A 97 -1.64 -4.23 10.08
CA GLY A 97 -2.15 -4.94 11.24
C GLY A 97 -1.61 -4.42 12.58
N PHE A 98 -0.39 -3.89 12.59
CA PHE A 98 0.23 -3.30 13.78
C PHE A 98 -0.43 -1.99 14.21
N ILE A 99 -0.85 -1.14 13.26
CA ILE A 99 -1.17 0.26 13.55
C ILE A 99 -2.41 0.42 14.41
N LEU A 100 -3.47 -0.35 14.18
CA LEU A 100 -4.75 -0.20 14.89
C LEU A 100 -4.63 -0.52 16.39
N PRO A 101 -4.14 -1.69 16.83
CA PRO A 101 -3.99 -1.98 18.25
C PRO A 101 -2.92 -1.10 18.92
N TYR A 102 -1.91 -0.67 18.18
CA TYR A 102 -0.91 0.25 18.72
C TYR A 102 -1.47 1.67 18.90
N SER A 103 -2.37 2.13 18.03
CA SER A 103 -3.06 3.42 18.20
C SER A 103 -3.91 3.44 19.47
N GLN A 104 -4.64 2.35 19.73
CA GLN A 104 -5.41 2.19 20.97
C GLN A 104 -4.52 2.24 22.21
N HIS A 105 -3.40 1.52 22.18
CA HIS A 105 -2.42 1.53 23.27
C HIS A 105 -1.86 2.93 23.52
N LEU A 106 -1.58 3.68 22.46
CA LEU A 106 -1.09 5.07 22.53
C LEU A 106 -2.15 6.01 23.11
N LEU A 107 -3.40 5.96 22.65
CA LEU A 107 -4.51 6.78 23.13
C LEU A 107 -4.76 6.56 24.62
N ASN A 108 -4.83 5.32 25.06
CA ASN A 108 -5.01 4.96 26.46
C ASN A 108 -3.90 5.53 27.36
N ARG A 109 -2.65 5.50 26.88
CA ARG A 109 -1.48 6.07 27.58
C ARG A 109 -1.49 7.60 27.63
N CYS A 110 -2.10 8.25 26.64
CA CYS A 110 -2.25 9.71 26.61
C CYS A 110 -3.42 10.23 27.47
N GLY A 111 -4.14 9.34 28.14
CA GLY A 111 -5.27 9.73 29.00
C GLY A 111 -6.60 9.92 28.26
N TYR A 112 -6.67 9.46 27.02
CA TYR A 112 -7.89 9.39 26.24
C TYR A 112 -8.37 7.92 26.22
N PRO A 113 -9.23 7.52 27.20
CA PRO A 113 -9.77 6.17 27.22
C PRO A 113 -10.73 5.99 26.05
N PHE A 114 -10.24 5.41 24.97
CA PHE A 114 -11.06 5.03 23.83
C PHE A 114 -11.43 3.56 23.99
N GLU A 115 -12.72 3.25 23.96
CA GLU A 115 -13.14 1.86 23.96
C GLU A 115 -12.71 1.17 22.65
N SER A 116 -12.34 -0.10 22.77
CA SER A 116 -11.89 -0.87 21.58
C SER A 116 -12.97 -0.89 20.48
N GLY A 117 -14.26 -0.89 20.89
CA GLY A 117 -15.40 -0.85 19.97
C GLY A 117 -15.46 0.43 19.13
N ASP A 118 -15.26 1.60 19.74
CA ASP A 118 -15.33 2.89 19.05
C ASP A 118 -14.19 3.03 18.03
N LEU A 119 -13.00 2.54 18.37
CA LEU A 119 -11.87 2.53 17.46
C LEU A 119 -12.15 1.64 16.22
N TYR A 120 -12.74 0.47 16.45
CA TYR A 120 -13.13 -0.45 15.37
C TYR A 120 -14.22 0.12 14.46
N VAL A 121 -15.21 0.78 15.05
CA VAL A 121 -16.28 1.47 14.29
C VAL A 121 -15.69 2.60 13.44
N THR A 122 -14.79 3.40 14.01
CA THR A 122 -14.15 4.51 13.29
C THR A 122 -13.30 4.00 12.11
N ASP A 123 -12.53 2.93 12.33
CA ASP A 123 -11.73 2.25 11.29
C ASP A 123 -12.63 1.71 10.17
N SER A 124 -13.70 0.99 10.54
CA SER A 124 -14.66 0.44 9.58
C SER A 124 -15.37 1.52 8.75
N ILE A 125 -15.71 2.66 9.33
CA ILE A 125 -16.27 3.81 8.60
C ILE A 125 -15.24 4.34 7.60
N GLY A 126 -13.98 4.43 8.00
CA GLY A 126 -12.88 4.83 7.13
C GLY A 126 -12.69 3.88 5.95
N ASP A 127 -12.73 2.58 6.20
CA ASP A 127 -12.61 1.54 5.18
C ASP A 127 -13.77 1.58 4.17
N ILE A 128 -15.01 1.72 4.66
CA ILE A 128 -16.20 1.85 3.79
C ILE A 128 -16.08 3.12 2.94
N ALA A 129 -15.79 4.26 3.54
CA ALA A 129 -15.65 5.52 2.82
C ALA A 129 -14.52 5.46 1.78
N GLY A 130 -13.36 4.92 2.16
CA GLY A 130 -12.23 4.71 1.25
C GLY A 130 -12.57 3.76 0.11
N GLY A 131 -13.25 2.65 0.40
CA GLY A 131 -13.70 1.68 -0.59
C GLY A 131 -14.70 2.27 -1.60
N VAL A 132 -15.67 3.05 -1.12
CA VAL A 132 -16.65 3.75 -1.97
C VAL A 132 -15.95 4.79 -2.87
N ILE A 133 -15.11 5.66 -2.29
CA ILE A 133 -14.36 6.67 -3.06
C ILE A 133 -13.46 5.99 -4.10
N PHE A 134 -12.74 4.95 -3.72
CA PHE A 134 -11.87 4.22 -4.63
C PHE A 134 -12.66 3.57 -5.78
N SER A 135 -13.72 2.82 -5.46
CA SER A 135 -14.45 2.00 -6.44
C SER A 135 -15.32 2.81 -7.40
N PHE A 136 -15.91 3.91 -6.92
CA PHE A 136 -16.86 4.70 -7.73
C PHE A 136 -16.27 5.97 -8.32
N ILE A 137 -15.11 6.45 -7.81
CA ILE A 137 -14.51 7.70 -8.27
C ILE A 137 -13.10 7.45 -8.80
N LEU A 138 -12.16 7.04 -7.93
CA LEU A 138 -10.74 7.06 -8.25
C LEU A 138 -10.37 6.11 -9.40
N VAL A 139 -10.96 4.90 -9.43
CA VAL A 139 -10.66 3.89 -10.46
C VAL A 139 -10.99 4.36 -11.87
N PHE A 140 -12.04 5.18 -12.03
CA PHE A 140 -12.48 5.65 -13.35
C PHE A 140 -11.69 6.85 -13.86
N TRP A 141 -11.15 7.68 -12.94
CA TRP A 141 -10.57 8.97 -13.28
C TRP A 141 -9.06 9.01 -13.19
N LEU A 142 -8.46 8.11 -12.40
CA LEU A 142 -7.05 8.19 -12.07
C LEU A 142 -6.31 6.88 -12.36
N LYS A 143 -5.05 7.01 -12.76
CA LYS A 143 -4.13 5.87 -12.91
C LYS A 143 -3.72 5.31 -11.54
N PRO A 144 -3.37 4.00 -11.44
CA PRO A 144 -2.97 3.37 -10.18
C PRO A 144 -1.84 4.08 -9.44
N PHE A 145 -0.80 4.51 -10.14
CA PHE A 145 0.30 5.26 -9.55
C PHE A 145 -0.15 6.58 -8.93
N LEU A 146 -1.05 7.29 -9.60
CA LEU A 146 -1.56 8.57 -9.10
C LEU A 146 -2.44 8.38 -7.86
N ILE A 147 -3.26 7.33 -7.82
CA ILE A 147 -4.07 6.98 -6.64
C ILE A 147 -3.17 6.70 -5.44
N ILE A 148 -2.15 5.85 -5.62
CA ILE A 148 -1.17 5.55 -4.56
C ILE A 148 -0.47 6.83 -4.10
N SER A 149 -0.05 7.68 -5.03
CA SER A 149 0.63 8.93 -4.73
C SER A 149 -0.23 9.90 -3.90
N LEU A 150 -1.50 10.02 -4.23
CA LEU A 150 -2.45 10.88 -3.48
C LEU A 150 -2.71 10.34 -2.08
N THR A 151 -3.00 9.04 -1.94
CA THR A 151 -3.24 8.42 -0.63
C THR A 151 -1.99 8.43 0.25
N SER A 152 -0.82 8.14 -0.33
CA SER A 152 0.47 8.24 0.36
C SER A 152 0.76 9.66 0.84
N SER A 153 0.50 10.67 0.00
CA SER A 153 0.67 12.08 0.38
C SER A 153 -0.23 12.47 1.54
N LEU A 154 -1.49 12.03 1.55
CA LEU A 154 -2.41 12.26 2.66
C LEU A 154 -1.85 11.68 3.98
N LEU A 155 -1.39 10.43 3.96
CA LEU A 155 -0.80 9.78 5.14
C LEU A 155 0.49 10.47 5.61
N ILE A 156 1.33 10.93 4.68
CA ILE A 156 2.54 11.71 5.00
C ILE A 156 2.16 12.99 5.75
N TRP A 157 1.16 13.72 5.27
CA TRP A 157 0.70 14.93 5.94
C TRP A 157 0.16 14.66 7.34
N VAL A 158 -0.61 13.58 7.54
CA VAL A 158 -1.08 13.17 8.87
C VAL A 158 0.09 12.85 9.79
N ALA A 159 1.07 12.06 9.35
CA ALA A 159 2.26 11.74 10.13
C ALA A 159 3.09 12.99 10.48
N MET A 160 3.28 13.89 9.51
CA MET A 160 4.00 15.15 9.73
C MET A 160 3.27 16.06 10.72
N PHE A 161 1.94 16.12 10.68
CA PHE A 161 1.14 16.87 11.65
C PHE A 161 1.34 16.33 13.08
N MET A 162 1.42 15.01 13.26
CA MET A 162 1.70 14.41 14.57
C MET A 162 3.11 14.73 15.08
N LEU A 163 4.08 14.91 14.20
CA LEU A 163 5.47 15.22 14.53
C LEU A 163 5.74 16.74 14.65
N TYR A 164 4.78 17.57 14.31
CA TYR A 164 4.90 19.02 14.13
C TYR A 164 5.47 19.79 15.33
N LYS A 165 5.19 19.35 16.57
CA LYS A 165 5.51 20.11 17.81
C LYS A 165 7.02 20.40 18.03
N ARG A 166 7.96 19.73 17.33
CA ARG A 166 9.39 19.83 17.66
C ARG A 166 10.30 20.45 16.58
N ARG A 167 9.97 20.35 15.27
CA ARG A 167 10.73 20.96 14.16
C ARG A 167 9.82 21.21 12.94
N ALA A 168 8.78 21.97 13.14
CA ALA A 168 7.71 22.21 12.19
C ALA A 168 8.17 22.46 10.73
N ARG A 169 9.10 23.40 10.54
CA ARG A 169 9.52 23.81 9.19
C ARG A 169 10.24 22.71 8.42
N VAL A 170 11.06 21.92 9.10
CA VAL A 170 11.82 20.81 8.47
C VAL A 170 10.87 19.69 8.04
N PHE A 171 9.92 19.32 8.91
CA PHE A 171 8.96 18.28 8.59
C PHE A 171 7.98 18.71 7.49
N LEU A 172 7.50 19.94 7.50
CA LEU A 172 6.67 20.47 6.41
C LEU A 172 7.42 20.48 5.06
N GLY A 173 8.67 20.94 5.05
CA GLY A 173 9.49 20.91 3.86
C GLY A 173 9.75 19.50 3.34
N ALA A 174 10.07 18.55 4.22
CA ALA A 174 10.27 17.15 3.87
C ALA A 174 8.97 16.50 3.34
N GLY A 175 7.82 16.76 3.98
CA GLY A 175 6.52 16.27 3.52
C GLY A 175 6.16 16.79 2.14
N LEU A 176 6.39 18.06 1.87
CA LEU A 176 6.20 18.68 0.55
C LEU A 176 7.11 18.05 -0.51
N LEU A 177 8.40 17.89 -0.22
CA LEU A 177 9.35 17.29 -1.15
C LEU A 177 9.00 15.84 -1.50
N VAL A 178 8.63 15.02 -0.49
CA VAL A 178 8.25 13.63 -0.72
C VAL A 178 6.93 13.54 -1.50
N SER A 179 5.93 14.36 -1.16
CA SER A 179 4.65 14.39 -1.88
C SER A 179 4.83 14.87 -3.33
N ALA A 180 5.65 15.90 -3.56
CA ALA A 180 5.99 16.37 -4.89
C ALA A 180 6.76 15.30 -5.68
N GLY A 181 7.72 14.62 -5.06
CA GLY A 181 8.44 13.50 -5.66
C GLY A 181 7.50 12.36 -6.08
N PHE A 182 6.57 11.96 -5.24
CA PHE A 182 5.56 10.95 -5.57
C PHE A 182 4.67 11.40 -6.73
N TYR A 183 4.23 12.64 -6.73
CA TYR A 183 3.43 13.18 -7.82
C TYR A 183 4.20 13.19 -9.15
N LEU A 184 5.44 13.66 -9.15
CA LEU A 184 6.30 13.67 -10.34
C LEU A 184 6.58 12.26 -10.87
N LEU A 185 6.85 11.28 -9.99
CA LEU A 185 7.04 9.89 -10.38
C LEU A 185 5.76 9.29 -10.97
N SER A 186 4.61 9.59 -10.39
CA SER A 186 3.32 9.02 -10.83
C SER A 186 2.76 9.65 -12.11
N THR A 187 3.18 10.86 -12.46
CA THR A 187 2.82 11.53 -13.71
C THR A 187 3.79 11.26 -14.85
N ASN A 188 4.99 10.74 -14.54
CA ASN A 188 6.00 10.45 -15.54
C ASN A 188 5.68 9.13 -16.28
N SER A 189 5.25 9.25 -17.54
CA SER A 189 4.93 8.09 -18.40
C SER A 189 6.14 7.19 -18.67
N GLU A 190 7.34 7.74 -18.74
CA GLU A 190 8.58 6.97 -18.93
C GLU A 190 8.88 6.11 -17.71
N PHE A 191 8.70 6.63 -16.50
CA PHE A 191 8.86 5.84 -15.28
C PHE A 191 7.88 4.67 -15.25
N GLU A 192 6.63 4.89 -15.63
CA GLU A 192 5.61 3.84 -15.69
C GLU A 192 5.97 2.77 -16.74
N ARG A 193 6.44 3.17 -17.92
CA ARG A 193 6.94 2.27 -18.97
C ARG A 193 8.14 1.45 -18.49
N LEU A 194 9.12 2.07 -17.85
CA LEU A 194 10.30 1.38 -17.30
C LEU A 194 9.94 0.28 -16.31
N THR A 195 8.89 0.46 -15.50
CA THR A 195 8.43 -0.59 -14.56
C THR A 195 7.82 -1.81 -15.26
N LEU A 196 7.49 -1.70 -16.55
CA LEU A 196 6.83 -2.75 -17.34
C LEU A 196 7.74 -3.36 -18.41
N THR A 197 8.86 -2.73 -18.76
CA THR A 197 9.77 -3.21 -19.80
C THR A 197 10.32 -4.60 -19.52
N GLY A 198 10.54 -4.95 -18.25
CA GLY A 198 10.95 -6.30 -17.87
C GLY A 198 9.93 -7.36 -18.24
N GLN A 199 8.63 -7.02 -18.18
CA GLN A 199 7.53 -7.96 -18.43
C GLN A 199 7.12 -8.05 -19.91
N TYR A 200 7.17 -6.94 -20.65
CA TYR A 200 6.62 -6.84 -22.00
C TYR A 200 7.66 -6.52 -23.08
N GLY A 201 8.92 -6.30 -22.71
CA GLY A 201 9.95 -5.88 -23.64
C GLY A 201 9.79 -4.43 -24.11
N GLU A 202 10.00 -4.16 -25.39
CA GLU A 202 9.86 -2.83 -25.96
C GLU A 202 8.37 -2.49 -26.13
N ILE A 203 7.90 -1.50 -25.38
CA ILE A 203 6.48 -1.11 -25.32
C ILE A 203 6.23 -0.01 -26.35
N VAL A 204 5.37 -0.29 -27.34
CA VAL A 204 4.95 0.66 -28.39
C VAL A 204 3.83 1.56 -27.84
N ASP A 205 2.78 0.97 -27.28
CA ASP A 205 1.66 1.73 -26.68
C ASP A 205 1.19 1.08 -25.38
N TYR A 206 0.67 1.90 -24.47
CA TYR A 206 0.26 1.46 -23.15
C TYR A 206 -0.97 2.24 -22.68
N ARG A 207 -2.03 1.52 -22.30
CA ARG A 207 -3.25 2.10 -21.75
C ARG A 207 -3.74 1.35 -20.52
N GLU A 208 -4.06 2.09 -19.48
CA GLU A 208 -4.75 1.57 -18.29
C GLU A 208 -6.27 1.73 -18.45
N SER A 209 -7.00 0.69 -18.08
CA SER A 209 -8.46 0.72 -17.97
C SER A 209 -8.89 0.35 -16.55
N PRO A 210 -10.15 0.61 -16.12
CA PRO A 210 -10.64 0.18 -14.80
C PRO A 210 -10.55 -1.33 -14.59
N TYR A 211 -10.59 -2.12 -15.65
CA TYR A 211 -10.61 -3.58 -15.61
C TYR A 211 -9.25 -4.24 -15.80
N GLY A 212 -8.28 -3.54 -16.35
CA GLY A 212 -6.97 -4.11 -16.65
C GLY A 212 -6.08 -3.18 -17.44
N ARG A 213 -4.98 -3.74 -17.93
CA ARG A 213 -3.95 -3.05 -18.68
C ARG A 213 -3.90 -3.59 -20.11
N ILE A 214 -3.79 -2.70 -21.08
CA ILE A 214 -3.53 -3.01 -22.47
C ILE A 214 -2.12 -2.55 -22.77
N VAL A 215 -1.27 -3.48 -23.21
CA VAL A 215 0.13 -3.22 -23.63
C VAL A 215 0.30 -3.76 -25.03
N ILE A 216 0.86 -2.95 -25.91
CA ILE A 216 1.26 -3.31 -27.27
C ILE A 216 2.79 -3.28 -27.28
N SER A 217 3.40 -4.44 -27.47
CA SER A 217 4.84 -4.65 -27.54
C SER A 217 5.24 -5.23 -28.88
#